data_dea1a7474c408a73fc14f4c527d82fc2
#
_entry.id   dea1a7474c408a73fc14f4c527d82fc2
#
_cell.length_a   1.000
_cell.length_b   1.000
_cell.length_c   1.000
_cell.angle_alpha   90.00
_cell.angle_beta   90.00
_cell.angle_gamma   90.00
#
_symmetry.space_group_name_H-M   'P 1'
#
loop_
_entity.id
_entity.type
_entity.pdbx_description
1 polymer ?
#
loop_
_entity_poly.entity_id
_entity_poly.type
_entity_poly.pdbx_seq_one_letter_code
_entity_poly.pdbx_strand_id
1 'polypeptide(L)'
;MLDPSELERRKTAKKEQDFSKARQLLVDLIALPDLQAVFDDEDCDEAKRVYTQAPTLALLVLQRLGGGLTLTAAVQELIKHHRDLLPRNRRVEEGTLSQNNSAYNKARQKLPLQKVAAFSGAICDHLAAQSEPVWQGRRVMILDGTTITLPSTPELKKAFPPATNQHGESVWPVAMLMVASEMATGCVLVPEVDAMYGEHNSSEAAQAERVIDRLPHDAMVLADSGFGIFRVAYHCEQRDKEFVFRLTASRFQSLKKKATLVENEKGFRTWHLLWQPSPKDRKSNPHLPQDATIEVFIHEIELAGEKNLYLVSNVEADAGSLGELYLRRYDIEFDIRDLKVTMDTENLRAKKLDTVMKELLGSVIAYNLVAQFRRQAAELARVKPRRLSFSGVWLTFQHHLLYAADQSFEQWQETYAAALVSAANRRLPNRPSPRSSPRMAHPRRPKTTKFQKSLRKKKKQEPPD
;
A
#
# COMPACT_ATOMS: atom_id res chain seq x y z
N MET A 1 16.96 43.43 31.64
CA MET A 1 15.71 42.64 31.48
C MET A 1 15.30 42.77 30.03
N LEU A 2 15.10 41.63 29.35
CA LEU A 2 14.63 41.67 27.95
C LEU A 2 13.16 42.08 27.93
N ASP A 3 12.78 42.89 26.95
CA ASP A 3 11.41 43.33 26.72
C ASP A 3 10.47 42.08 26.62
N PRO A 4 9.32 42.07 27.31
CA PRO A 4 8.35 40.97 27.24
C PRO A 4 7.91 40.61 25.82
N SER A 5 7.82 41.61 24.94
CA SER A 5 7.49 41.39 23.51
C SER A 5 8.61 40.69 22.74
N GLU A 6 9.87 40.97 23.09
CA GLU A 6 11.04 40.30 22.49
C GLU A 6 11.21 38.88 23.03
N LEU A 7 10.86 38.65 24.31
CA LEU A 7 10.84 37.29 24.90
C LEU A 7 9.75 36.42 24.25
N GLU A 8 8.60 37.03 23.92
CA GLU A 8 7.49 36.35 23.25
C GLU A 8 7.80 36.03 21.78
N ARG A 9 8.43 37.01 21.07
CA ARG A 9 8.94 36.78 19.69
C ARG A 9 10.01 35.70 19.65
N ARG A 10 10.95 35.68 20.61
CA ARG A 10 11.96 34.62 20.70
C ARG A 10 11.33 33.24 21.05
N LYS A 11 10.31 33.24 21.90
CA LYS A 11 9.55 32.03 22.20
C LYS A 11 8.76 31.51 20.98
N THR A 12 8.17 32.41 20.21
CA THR A 12 7.43 32.07 18.99
C THR A 12 8.39 31.63 17.87
N ALA A 13 9.49 32.31 17.62
CA ALA A 13 10.51 31.93 16.66
C ALA A 13 11.19 30.60 17.05
N LYS A 14 11.40 30.35 18.36
CA LYS A 14 11.94 29.09 18.85
C LYS A 14 10.94 27.95 18.72
N LYS A 15 9.64 28.21 18.91
CA LYS A 15 8.54 27.25 18.65
C LYS A 15 8.45 26.88 17.18
N GLU A 16 8.51 27.87 16.27
CA GLU A 16 8.51 27.63 14.82
C GLU A 16 9.71 26.79 14.38
N GLN A 17 10.89 27.05 14.97
CA GLN A 17 12.12 26.28 14.68
C GLN A 17 12.06 24.83 15.20
N ASP A 18 11.40 24.59 16.33
CA ASP A 18 11.27 23.24 16.91
C ASP A 18 10.18 22.42 16.23
N PHE A 19 9.14 23.11 15.75
CA PHE A 19 8.09 22.52 14.90
C PHE A 19 8.66 22.08 13.55
N SER A 20 9.65 22.84 13.03
CA SER A 20 10.29 22.55 11.76
C SER A 20 11.08 21.23 11.77
N LYS A 21 11.65 20.80 12.91
CA LYS A 21 12.48 19.59 12.96
C LYS A 21 11.71 18.29 12.78
N ALA A 22 10.56 18.11 13.43
CA ALA A 22 9.73 16.92 13.22
C ALA A 22 9.17 16.87 11.78
N ARG A 23 8.81 18.02 11.25
CA ARG A 23 8.47 18.21 9.84
C ARG A 23 9.65 17.89 8.95
N GLN A 24 10.82 18.45 9.24
CA GLN A 24 12.01 18.34 8.42
C GLN A 24 12.43 16.86 8.28
N LEU A 25 12.38 16.07 9.36
CA LEU A 25 12.70 14.64 9.27
C LEU A 25 11.74 13.90 8.34
N LEU A 26 10.43 14.16 8.41
CA LEU A 26 9.47 13.56 7.50
C LEU A 26 9.65 14.07 6.06
N VAL A 27 9.94 15.35 5.90
CA VAL A 27 10.20 16.00 4.59
C VAL A 27 11.51 15.52 4.01
N ASP A 28 12.58 15.43 4.79
CA ASP A 28 13.90 14.96 4.35
C ASP A 28 13.89 13.49 3.99
N LEU A 29 13.15 12.67 4.78
CA LEU A 29 12.93 11.27 4.44
C LEU A 29 12.20 11.08 3.12
N ILE A 30 11.39 12.05 2.70
CA ILE A 30 10.51 11.94 1.54
C ILE A 30 10.93 12.90 0.42
N ALA A 31 11.80 13.89 0.72
CA ALA A 31 12.18 14.97 -0.19
C ALA A 31 10.98 15.78 -0.75
N LEU A 32 9.99 16.08 0.10
CA LEU A 32 8.75 16.75 -0.27
C LEU A 32 8.67 18.16 0.33
N PRO A 33 8.89 19.23 -0.47
CA PRO A 33 8.79 20.60 0.01
C PRO A 33 7.38 21.02 0.46
N ASP A 34 6.31 20.45 -0.12
CA ASP A 34 4.93 20.92 0.09
C ASP A 34 4.16 20.24 1.22
N LEU A 35 4.72 19.22 1.87
CA LEU A 35 4.05 18.56 3.00
C LEU A 35 3.90 19.45 4.24
N GLN A 36 4.59 20.58 4.30
CA GLN A 36 4.40 21.58 5.35
C GLN A 36 2.95 22.04 5.42
N ALA A 37 2.30 22.27 4.29
CA ALA A 37 0.91 22.73 4.21
C ALA A 37 -0.09 21.82 4.92
N VAL A 38 0.19 20.50 5.03
CA VAL A 38 -0.70 19.56 5.72
C VAL A 38 -0.78 19.84 7.22
N PHE A 39 0.23 20.52 7.79
CA PHE A 39 0.36 20.77 9.23
C PHE A 39 0.26 22.28 9.59
N ASP A 40 0.04 23.15 8.61
CA ASP A 40 0.05 24.61 8.83
C ASP A 40 -1.11 25.13 9.69
N ASP A 41 -2.20 24.34 9.83
CA ASP A 41 -3.37 24.64 10.66
C ASP A 41 -3.20 24.26 12.14
N GLU A 42 -2.00 23.92 12.61
CA GLU A 42 -1.82 23.50 13.99
C GLU A 42 -2.01 24.68 14.96
N ASP A 43 -3.05 24.57 15.74
CA ASP A 43 -3.47 25.55 16.75
C ASP A 43 -2.35 25.77 17.78
N CYS A 44 -2.02 27.03 18.08
CA CYS A 44 -0.96 27.43 19.02
C CYS A 44 -1.14 26.86 20.45
N ASP A 45 -2.33 26.41 20.81
CA ASP A 45 -2.64 25.76 22.09
C ASP A 45 -2.02 24.35 22.25
N GLU A 46 -1.55 23.73 21.16
CA GLU A 46 -0.81 22.47 21.22
C GLU A 46 0.62 22.59 21.78
N ALA A 47 1.13 23.78 21.90
CA ALA A 47 2.52 24.07 22.38
C ALA A 47 2.86 23.48 23.77
N LYS A 48 1.87 23.16 24.58
CA LYS A 48 2.05 22.50 25.89
C LYS A 48 2.09 20.98 25.81
N ARG A 49 1.79 20.40 24.63
CA ARG A 49 1.72 18.95 24.42
C ARG A 49 3.02 18.40 23.88
N VAL A 50 3.39 17.21 24.32
CA VAL A 50 4.57 16.48 23.81
C VAL A 50 4.28 15.88 22.44
N TYR A 51 3.11 15.27 22.28
CA TYR A 51 2.67 14.61 21.06
C TYR A 51 1.70 15.51 20.31
N THR A 52 2.22 16.44 19.51
CA THR A 52 1.45 17.23 18.54
C THR A 52 1.20 16.39 17.28
N GLN A 53 0.51 16.92 16.25
CA GLN A 53 0.10 16.15 15.08
C GLN A 53 1.29 15.59 14.29
N ALA A 54 2.27 16.45 13.94
CA ALA A 54 3.43 16.02 13.16
C ALA A 54 4.30 14.97 13.89
N PRO A 55 4.75 15.15 15.15
CA PRO A 55 5.44 14.11 15.91
C PRO A 55 4.60 12.82 16.08
N THR A 56 3.29 12.96 16.24
CA THR A 56 2.40 11.78 16.36
C THR A 56 2.37 10.97 15.07
N LEU A 57 2.28 11.64 13.91
CA LEU A 57 2.34 10.99 12.60
C LEU A 57 3.74 10.40 12.34
N ALA A 58 4.80 11.16 12.63
CA ALA A 58 6.17 10.66 12.50
C ALA A 58 6.38 9.38 13.30
N LEU A 59 5.95 9.37 14.56
CA LEU A 59 6.06 8.19 15.41
C LEU A 59 5.20 7.01 14.92
N LEU A 60 4.01 7.28 14.36
CA LEU A 60 3.17 6.26 13.73
C LEU A 60 3.91 5.60 12.53
N VAL A 61 4.53 6.39 11.67
CA VAL A 61 5.31 5.89 10.53
C VAL A 61 6.55 5.12 11.01
N LEU A 62 7.31 5.66 11.97
CA LEU A 62 8.46 4.97 12.57
C LEU A 62 8.07 3.65 13.23
N GLN A 63 6.91 3.60 13.89
CA GLN A 63 6.37 2.37 14.46
C GLN A 63 6.15 1.30 13.39
N ARG A 64 5.68 1.69 12.22
CA ARG A 64 5.47 0.77 11.10
C ARG A 64 6.79 0.40 10.41
N LEU A 65 7.71 1.33 10.24
CA LEU A 65 9.08 1.07 9.77
C LEU A 65 9.83 0.08 10.67
N GLY A 66 9.58 0.12 11.97
CA GLY A 66 10.13 -0.83 12.95
C GLY A 66 9.49 -2.22 12.94
N GLY A 67 8.71 -2.59 11.93
CA GLY A 67 8.05 -3.90 11.85
C GLY A 67 6.84 -4.04 12.78
N GLY A 68 6.06 -2.97 12.94
CA GLY A 68 4.87 -2.97 13.79
C GLY A 68 5.19 -3.00 15.29
N LEU A 69 6.11 -2.15 15.74
CA LEU A 69 6.43 -1.99 17.16
C LEU A 69 5.17 -1.82 18.02
N THR A 70 5.21 -2.32 19.24
CA THR A 70 4.16 -2.00 20.23
C THR A 70 4.17 -0.50 20.55
N LEU A 71 3.05 0.03 21.05
CA LEU A 71 2.99 1.45 21.45
C LEU A 71 4.06 1.81 22.48
N THR A 72 4.32 0.90 23.42
CA THR A 72 5.35 1.10 24.45
C THR A 72 6.75 1.10 23.85
N ALA A 73 7.05 0.14 22.95
CA ALA A 73 8.34 0.10 22.28
C ALA A 73 8.55 1.34 21.40
N ALA A 74 7.53 1.79 20.66
CA ALA A 74 7.62 3.01 19.86
C ALA A 74 7.92 4.26 20.71
N VAL A 75 7.27 4.40 21.87
CA VAL A 75 7.54 5.51 22.79
C VAL A 75 8.97 5.41 23.36
N GLN A 76 9.43 4.21 23.70
CA GLN A 76 10.80 4.00 24.19
C GLN A 76 11.85 4.34 23.12
N GLU A 77 11.64 3.89 21.88
CA GLU A 77 12.50 4.24 20.75
C GLU A 77 12.54 5.76 20.51
N LEU A 78 11.37 6.42 20.52
CA LEU A 78 11.29 7.87 20.40
C LEU A 78 12.10 8.57 21.50
N ILE A 79 11.91 8.19 22.77
CA ILE A 79 12.59 8.82 23.91
C ILE A 79 14.09 8.57 23.83
N LYS A 80 14.52 7.42 23.37
CA LYS A 80 15.93 7.03 23.34
C LYS A 80 16.67 7.61 22.13
N HIS A 81 16.06 7.59 20.96
CA HIS A 81 16.76 7.85 19.70
C HIS A 81 16.22 9.03 18.88
N HIS A 82 15.00 9.52 19.15
CA HIS A 82 14.31 10.50 18.30
C HIS A 82 13.66 11.64 19.10
N ARG A 83 14.29 12.07 20.19
CA ARG A 83 13.77 13.19 21.02
C ARG A 83 13.67 14.50 20.24
N ASP A 84 14.49 14.68 19.23
CA ASP A 84 14.51 15.80 18.33
C ASP A 84 13.22 15.96 17.51
N LEU A 85 12.45 14.88 17.35
CA LEU A 85 11.11 14.93 16.76
C LEU A 85 10.06 15.57 17.65
N LEU A 86 10.32 15.71 18.92
CA LEU A 86 9.38 16.27 19.88
C LEU A 86 9.54 17.78 19.99
N PRO A 87 8.43 18.54 20.17
CA PRO A 87 8.50 19.96 20.42
C PRO A 87 9.26 20.22 21.72
N ARG A 88 10.06 21.30 21.73
CA ARG A 88 10.75 21.72 22.94
C ARG A 88 9.74 22.15 24.00
N ASN A 89 9.65 21.39 25.05
CA ASN A 89 8.94 21.75 26.25
C ASN A 89 9.75 21.30 27.47
N ARG A 90 9.36 21.76 28.63
CA ARG A 90 10.07 21.49 29.88
C ARG A 90 10.37 20.00 30.11
N ARG A 91 9.41 19.10 29.83
CA ARG A 91 9.59 17.66 30.05
C ARG A 91 10.58 17.02 29.08
N VAL A 92 10.62 17.51 27.84
CA VAL A 92 11.59 17.06 26.82
C VAL A 92 12.99 17.54 27.20
N GLU A 93 13.12 18.81 27.60
CA GLU A 93 14.41 19.43 28.00
C GLU A 93 14.96 18.81 29.29
N GLU A 94 14.12 18.61 30.30
CA GLU A 94 14.51 17.98 31.57
C GLU A 94 14.68 16.45 31.49
N GLY A 95 14.34 15.81 30.35
CA GLY A 95 14.41 14.37 30.19
C GLY A 95 13.41 13.58 31.06
N THR A 96 12.34 14.27 31.51
CA THR A 96 11.31 13.70 32.40
C THR A 96 10.12 13.11 31.66
N LEU A 97 10.32 12.70 30.41
CA LEU A 97 9.27 12.08 29.60
C LEU A 97 8.87 10.72 30.15
N SER A 98 7.56 10.54 30.31
CA SER A 98 7.03 9.24 30.71
C SER A 98 7.19 8.21 29.58
N GLN A 99 7.74 7.05 29.92
CA GLN A 99 7.81 5.89 29.02
C GLN A 99 6.45 5.20 28.81
N ASN A 100 5.39 5.67 29.48
CA ASN A 100 4.04 5.15 29.32
C ASN A 100 3.44 5.61 27.99
N ASN A 101 2.83 4.69 27.27
CA ASN A 101 2.25 4.94 25.96
C ASN A 101 0.90 5.68 25.97
N SER A 102 0.32 5.98 27.15
CA SER A 102 -1.03 6.56 27.26
C SER A 102 -1.17 7.91 26.54
N ALA A 103 -0.15 8.79 26.66
CA ALA A 103 -0.15 10.10 26.01
C ALA A 103 -0.10 9.96 24.49
N TYR A 104 0.79 9.13 23.98
CA TYR A 104 0.89 8.82 22.55
C TYR A 104 -0.38 8.17 22.01
N ASN A 105 -0.95 7.21 22.72
CA ASN A 105 -2.20 6.58 22.31
C ASN A 105 -3.36 7.57 22.22
N LYS A 106 -3.47 8.51 23.18
CA LYS A 106 -4.46 9.60 23.12
C LYS A 106 -4.20 10.53 21.93
N ALA A 107 -2.95 10.87 21.66
CA ALA A 107 -2.57 11.71 20.51
C ALA A 107 -2.95 11.04 19.18
N ARG A 108 -2.65 9.74 19.00
CA ARG A 108 -3.08 8.95 17.83
C ARG A 108 -4.60 8.97 17.62
N GLN A 109 -5.38 8.86 18.69
CA GLN A 109 -6.84 8.92 18.59
C GLN A 109 -7.33 10.30 18.16
N LYS A 110 -6.65 11.37 18.58
CA LYS A 110 -6.99 12.77 18.25
C LYS A 110 -6.48 13.22 16.89
N LEU A 111 -5.42 12.57 16.36
CA LEU A 111 -4.87 12.90 15.04
C LEU A 111 -5.98 12.75 13.98
N PRO A 112 -6.31 13.78 13.19
CA PRO A 112 -7.38 13.69 12.20
C PRO A 112 -7.03 12.68 11.09
N LEU A 113 -7.94 11.72 10.83
CA LEU A 113 -7.76 10.72 9.76
C LEU A 113 -7.54 11.38 8.40
N GLN A 114 -8.26 12.46 8.12
CA GLN A 114 -8.17 13.22 6.87
C GLN A 114 -6.75 13.77 6.65
N LYS A 115 -6.07 14.25 7.69
CA LYS A 115 -4.67 14.72 7.57
C LYS A 115 -3.71 13.56 7.28
N VAL A 116 -3.89 12.41 7.93
CA VAL A 116 -3.08 11.21 7.63
C VAL A 116 -3.33 10.74 6.20
N ALA A 117 -4.59 10.76 5.74
CA ALA A 117 -4.94 10.38 4.38
C ALA A 117 -4.36 11.36 3.33
N ALA A 118 -4.49 12.67 3.56
CA ALA A 118 -3.93 13.70 2.70
C ALA A 118 -2.40 13.58 2.60
N PHE A 119 -1.72 13.38 3.72
CA PHE A 119 -0.28 13.16 3.76
C PHE A 119 0.13 11.90 3.01
N SER A 120 -0.57 10.77 3.23
CA SER A 120 -0.32 9.53 2.50
C SER A 120 -0.54 9.70 0.99
N GLY A 121 -1.62 10.38 0.60
CA GLY A 121 -1.91 10.69 -0.81
C GLY A 121 -0.81 11.53 -1.45
N ALA A 122 -0.42 12.65 -0.83
CA ALA A 122 0.62 13.53 -1.34
C ALA A 122 1.96 12.81 -1.55
N ILE A 123 2.35 11.91 -0.63
CA ILE A 123 3.53 11.05 -0.80
C ILE A 123 3.37 10.14 -2.01
N CYS A 124 2.25 9.44 -2.11
CA CYS A 124 2.00 8.51 -3.21
C CYS A 124 2.06 9.23 -4.57
N ASP A 125 1.40 10.38 -4.67
CA ASP A 125 1.35 11.18 -5.89
C ASP A 125 2.74 11.71 -6.28
N HIS A 126 3.49 12.23 -5.30
CA HIS A 126 4.85 12.70 -5.52
C HIS A 126 5.79 11.59 -6.01
N LEU A 127 5.77 10.43 -5.36
CA LEU A 127 6.62 9.30 -5.76
C LEU A 127 6.22 8.74 -7.11
N ALA A 128 4.92 8.70 -7.41
CA ALA A 128 4.42 8.34 -8.73
C ALA A 128 4.88 9.32 -9.80
N ALA A 129 4.87 10.63 -9.54
CA ALA A 129 5.32 11.66 -10.47
C ALA A 129 6.83 11.60 -10.77
N GLN A 130 7.64 11.12 -9.83
CA GLN A 130 9.09 10.96 -10.00
C GLN A 130 9.51 9.71 -10.76
N SER A 131 8.58 8.78 -11.04
CA SER A 131 8.93 7.55 -11.73
C SER A 131 8.96 7.76 -13.25
N GLU A 132 9.94 7.13 -13.90
CA GLU A 132 10.05 7.13 -15.36
C GLU A 132 9.03 6.18 -16.00
N PRO A 133 8.45 6.55 -17.16
CA PRO A 133 7.62 5.64 -17.93
C PRO A 133 8.36 4.35 -18.28
N VAL A 134 7.72 3.20 -18.07
CA VAL A 134 8.39 1.89 -18.21
C VAL A 134 8.02 1.12 -19.45
N TRP A 135 6.99 1.52 -20.17
CA TRP A 135 6.51 0.84 -21.36
C TRP A 135 6.00 1.85 -22.41
N GLN A 136 6.73 1.96 -23.53
CA GLN A 136 6.40 2.83 -24.67
C GLN A 136 5.96 4.26 -24.27
N GLY A 137 6.68 4.87 -23.33
CA GLY A 137 6.36 6.22 -22.84
C GLY A 137 5.21 6.28 -21.82
N ARG A 138 4.68 5.15 -21.38
CA ARG A 138 3.51 5.04 -20.47
C ARG A 138 3.91 4.68 -19.05
N ARG A 139 3.26 5.30 -18.10
CA ARG A 139 3.30 4.91 -16.68
C ARG A 139 2.31 3.76 -16.47
N VAL A 140 2.79 2.62 -16.03
CA VAL A 140 1.95 1.45 -15.83
C VAL A 140 1.62 1.27 -14.36
N MET A 141 0.33 1.27 -14.04
CA MET A 141 -0.23 0.99 -12.72
C MET A 141 -0.86 -0.39 -12.70
N ILE A 142 -0.34 -1.26 -11.85
CA ILE A 142 -0.86 -2.62 -11.71
C ILE A 142 -1.91 -2.63 -10.60
N LEU A 143 -3.10 -3.19 -10.88
CA LEU A 143 -4.18 -3.35 -9.90
C LEU A 143 -4.28 -4.80 -9.44
N ASP A 144 -4.44 -5.00 -8.14
CA ASP A 144 -4.80 -6.31 -7.58
C ASP A 144 -5.52 -6.15 -6.22
N GLY A 145 -6.43 -7.06 -5.93
CA GLY A 145 -7.16 -7.13 -4.69
C GLY A 145 -6.46 -8.01 -3.65
N THR A 146 -6.56 -7.61 -2.38
CA THR A 146 -6.09 -8.44 -1.27
C THR A 146 -6.96 -8.24 -0.04
N THR A 147 -6.82 -9.11 0.96
CA THR A 147 -7.57 -8.99 2.21
C THR A 147 -6.64 -8.89 3.41
N ILE A 148 -7.07 -8.17 4.43
CA ILE A 148 -6.46 -8.18 5.75
C ILE A 148 -7.48 -8.57 6.82
N THR A 149 -7.01 -9.29 7.83
CA THR A 149 -7.81 -9.65 9.00
C THR A 149 -7.61 -8.62 10.09
N LEU A 150 -8.72 -8.13 10.66
CA LEU A 150 -8.70 -7.06 11.65
C LEU A 150 -8.98 -7.60 13.06
N PRO A 151 -8.61 -6.87 14.13
CA PRO A 151 -8.92 -7.24 15.51
C PRO A 151 -10.43 -7.44 15.72
N SER A 152 -10.79 -8.50 16.47
CA SER A 152 -12.19 -8.85 16.73
C SER A 152 -12.80 -7.94 17.79
N THR A 153 -13.27 -6.76 17.38
CA THR A 153 -14.03 -5.83 18.23
C THR A 153 -15.45 -5.59 17.66
N PRO A 154 -16.43 -5.21 18.48
CA PRO A 154 -17.79 -4.94 17.99
C PRO A 154 -17.83 -3.86 16.89
N GLU A 155 -17.03 -2.80 17.05
CA GLU A 155 -16.95 -1.71 16.07
C GLU A 155 -16.40 -2.20 14.73
N LEU A 156 -15.29 -2.96 14.75
CA LEU A 156 -14.68 -3.48 13.53
C LEU A 156 -15.50 -4.58 12.87
N LYS A 157 -16.20 -5.41 13.64
CA LYS A 157 -17.16 -6.38 13.09
C LYS A 157 -18.36 -5.71 12.42
N LYS A 158 -18.80 -4.57 12.93
CA LYS A 158 -19.86 -3.78 12.30
C LYS A 158 -19.41 -3.17 10.99
N ALA A 159 -18.19 -2.60 10.96
CA ALA A 159 -17.63 -1.96 9.76
C ALA A 159 -17.17 -2.99 8.70
N PHE A 160 -16.61 -4.11 9.14
CA PHE A 160 -16.05 -5.17 8.31
C PHE A 160 -16.60 -6.53 8.79
N PRO A 161 -17.82 -6.90 8.40
CA PRO A 161 -18.41 -8.15 8.84
C PRO A 161 -17.50 -9.36 8.55
N PRO A 162 -17.40 -10.32 9.48
CA PRO A 162 -16.67 -11.54 9.24
C PRO A 162 -17.41 -12.47 8.28
N ALA A 163 -16.67 -13.44 7.70
CA ALA A 163 -17.25 -14.46 6.85
C ALA A 163 -18.27 -15.30 7.63
N THR A 164 -19.40 -15.61 7.02
CA THR A 164 -20.42 -16.50 7.54
C THR A 164 -20.53 -17.74 6.66
N ASN A 165 -20.66 -18.92 7.27
CA ASN A 165 -20.89 -20.18 6.57
C ASN A 165 -21.89 -21.05 7.36
N GLN A 166 -22.19 -22.27 6.88
CA GLN A 166 -23.10 -23.22 7.54
C GLN A 166 -22.73 -23.56 9.00
N HIS A 167 -21.49 -23.30 9.43
CA HIS A 167 -21.01 -23.54 10.80
C HIS A 167 -21.01 -22.31 11.68
N GLY A 168 -21.55 -21.17 11.18
CA GLY A 168 -21.65 -19.91 11.88
C GLY A 168 -20.70 -18.83 11.37
N GLU A 169 -20.58 -17.77 12.15
CA GLU A 169 -19.76 -16.60 11.84
C GLU A 169 -18.30 -16.80 12.26
N SER A 170 -17.36 -16.36 11.42
CA SER A 170 -15.93 -16.29 11.76
C SER A 170 -15.69 -15.29 12.90
N VAL A 171 -14.62 -15.50 13.65
CA VAL A 171 -14.25 -14.59 14.75
C VAL A 171 -13.75 -13.25 14.25
N TRP A 172 -13.06 -13.23 13.10
CA TRP A 172 -12.25 -12.11 12.65
C TRP A 172 -12.92 -11.32 11.53
N PRO A 173 -13.05 -9.98 11.69
CA PRO A 173 -13.44 -9.09 10.60
C PRO A 173 -12.42 -9.16 9.45
N VAL A 174 -12.91 -8.98 8.22
CA VAL A 174 -12.07 -9.01 7.02
C VAL A 174 -12.32 -7.76 6.19
N ALA A 175 -11.28 -6.97 6.00
CA ALA A 175 -11.28 -5.85 5.06
C ALA A 175 -10.68 -6.30 3.72
N MET A 176 -11.30 -5.88 2.63
CA MET A 176 -10.80 -6.01 1.27
C MET A 176 -10.07 -4.72 0.89
N LEU A 177 -8.86 -4.85 0.36
CA LEU A 177 -8.04 -3.75 -0.12
C LEU A 177 -7.85 -3.89 -1.62
N MET A 178 -8.14 -2.82 -2.36
CA MET A 178 -7.71 -2.68 -3.75
C MET A 178 -6.43 -1.86 -3.79
N VAL A 179 -5.35 -2.47 -4.26
CA VAL A 179 -4.01 -1.89 -4.32
C VAL A 179 -3.69 -1.54 -5.75
N ALA A 180 -3.18 -0.32 -5.97
CA ALA A 180 -2.53 0.07 -7.21
C ALA A 180 -1.04 0.25 -6.95
N SER A 181 -0.20 -0.45 -7.70
CA SER A 181 1.26 -0.40 -7.60
C SER A 181 1.87 0.14 -8.89
N GLU A 182 2.74 1.11 -8.77
CA GLU A 182 3.50 1.65 -9.91
C GLU A 182 4.58 0.63 -10.34
N MET A 183 4.58 0.25 -11.62
CA MET A 183 5.39 -0.86 -12.12
C MET A 183 6.90 -0.59 -12.05
N ALA A 184 7.35 0.64 -12.24
CA ALA A 184 8.78 0.97 -12.24
C ALA A 184 9.41 0.79 -10.87
N THR A 185 8.78 1.36 -9.84
CA THR A 185 9.33 1.52 -8.50
C THR A 185 8.78 0.52 -7.50
N GLY A 186 7.53 0.10 -7.67
CA GLY A 186 6.76 -0.65 -6.70
C GLY A 186 6.11 0.22 -5.62
N CYS A 187 6.12 1.55 -5.77
CA CYS A 187 5.33 2.42 -4.89
C CYS A 187 3.84 2.10 -5.03
N VAL A 188 3.11 2.11 -3.93
CA VAL A 188 1.68 1.85 -3.90
C VAL A 188 0.90 3.12 -3.63
N LEU A 189 -0.22 3.30 -4.33
CA LEU A 189 -1.16 4.38 -4.01
C LEU A 189 -1.93 4.05 -2.73
N VAL A 190 -2.61 5.06 -2.17
CA VAL A 190 -3.54 4.83 -1.06
C VAL A 190 -4.57 3.78 -1.48
N PRO A 191 -4.63 2.60 -0.82
CA PRO A 191 -5.58 1.56 -1.21
C PRO A 191 -7.03 1.96 -0.94
N GLU A 192 -7.95 1.45 -1.75
CA GLU A 192 -9.36 1.42 -1.37
C GLU A 192 -9.58 0.34 -0.32
N VAL A 193 -10.44 0.62 0.66
CA VAL A 193 -10.69 -0.28 1.79
C VAL A 193 -12.19 -0.42 2.02
N ASP A 194 -12.70 -1.64 1.84
CA ASP A 194 -14.12 -1.95 2.05
C ASP A 194 -14.32 -3.25 2.84
N ALA A 195 -15.55 -3.47 3.25
CA ALA A 195 -15.96 -4.76 3.80
C ALA A 195 -15.96 -5.83 2.70
N MET A 196 -15.36 -6.99 2.98
CA MET A 196 -15.41 -8.14 2.07
C MET A 196 -16.75 -8.88 2.14
N TYR A 197 -17.40 -8.85 3.30
CA TYR A 197 -18.65 -9.56 3.57
C TYR A 197 -19.70 -8.62 4.13
N GLY A 198 -20.96 -9.07 4.17
CA GLY A 198 -22.08 -8.32 4.72
C GLY A 198 -22.86 -7.54 3.66
N GLU A 199 -23.87 -6.83 4.12
CA GLU A 199 -24.82 -6.12 3.26
C GLU A 199 -24.18 -4.96 2.48
N HIS A 200 -23.18 -4.33 3.07
CA HIS A 200 -22.44 -3.18 2.48
C HIS A 200 -21.10 -3.59 1.88
N ASN A 201 -20.95 -4.85 1.47
CA ASN A 201 -19.74 -5.28 0.81
C ASN A 201 -19.60 -4.60 -0.55
N SER A 202 -18.35 -4.32 -0.94
CA SER A 202 -18.01 -3.81 -2.26
C SER A 202 -17.40 -4.93 -3.10
N SER A 203 -17.69 -4.95 -4.41
CA SER A 203 -17.00 -5.85 -5.32
C SER A 203 -15.61 -5.32 -5.66
N GLU A 204 -14.67 -6.21 -6.00
CA GLU A 204 -13.34 -5.81 -6.50
C GLU A 204 -13.44 -4.84 -7.69
N ALA A 205 -14.41 -5.03 -8.59
CA ALA A 205 -14.65 -4.14 -9.71
C ALA A 205 -15.04 -2.71 -9.25
N ALA A 206 -15.91 -2.59 -8.24
CA ALA A 206 -16.30 -1.28 -7.72
C ALA A 206 -15.15 -0.57 -6.97
N GLN A 207 -14.30 -1.32 -6.28
CA GLN A 207 -13.09 -0.76 -5.69
C GLN A 207 -12.08 -0.34 -6.77
N ALA A 208 -11.92 -1.14 -7.81
CA ALA A 208 -11.04 -0.81 -8.94
C ALA A 208 -11.45 0.50 -9.61
N GLU A 209 -12.75 0.72 -9.84
CA GLU A 209 -13.26 1.99 -10.41
C GLU A 209 -12.85 3.20 -9.55
N ARG A 210 -12.99 3.13 -8.23
CA ARG A 210 -12.58 4.22 -7.33
C ARG A 210 -11.06 4.44 -7.30
N VAL A 211 -10.28 3.38 -7.46
CA VAL A 211 -8.81 3.51 -7.62
C VAL A 211 -8.49 4.15 -8.96
N ILE A 212 -9.12 3.72 -10.05
CA ILE A 212 -8.93 4.27 -11.41
C ILE A 212 -9.23 5.77 -11.44
N ASP A 213 -10.27 6.24 -10.72
CA ASP A 213 -10.61 7.66 -10.61
C ASP A 213 -9.47 8.52 -10.04
N ARG A 214 -8.57 7.93 -9.28
CA ARG A 214 -7.44 8.62 -8.60
C ARG A 214 -6.08 8.38 -9.23
N LEU A 215 -6.02 7.59 -10.31
CA LEU A 215 -4.75 7.34 -11.00
C LEU A 215 -4.23 8.61 -11.68
N PRO A 216 -2.90 8.78 -11.78
CA PRO A 216 -2.30 9.83 -12.59
C PRO A 216 -2.88 9.87 -13.99
N HIS A 217 -2.95 11.06 -14.60
CA HIS A 217 -3.57 11.23 -15.93
C HIS A 217 -2.91 10.34 -16.99
N ASP A 218 -1.58 10.23 -16.97
CA ASP A 218 -0.75 9.44 -17.89
C ASP A 218 -0.68 7.94 -17.54
N ALA A 219 -1.52 7.47 -16.60
CA ALA A 219 -1.49 6.09 -16.16
C ALA A 219 -2.22 5.15 -17.12
N MET A 220 -1.55 4.04 -17.43
CA MET A 220 -2.12 2.86 -18.07
C MET A 220 -2.40 1.79 -17.01
N VAL A 221 -3.55 1.16 -17.07
CA VAL A 221 -3.99 0.17 -16.08
C VAL A 221 -3.67 -1.25 -16.54
N LEU A 222 -2.98 -2.01 -15.72
CA LEU A 222 -2.68 -3.42 -15.93
C LEU A 222 -3.34 -4.27 -14.83
N ALA A 223 -4.19 -5.25 -15.20
CA ALA A 223 -4.87 -6.07 -14.21
C ALA A 223 -5.17 -7.49 -14.69
N ASP A 224 -5.57 -8.35 -13.77
CA ASP A 224 -5.85 -9.76 -14.06
C ASP A 224 -7.23 -9.99 -14.70
N SER A 225 -7.63 -11.26 -14.86
CA SER A 225 -8.87 -11.64 -15.51
C SER A 225 -10.16 -11.34 -14.71
N GLY A 226 -10.04 -10.99 -13.45
CA GLY A 226 -11.14 -10.48 -12.64
C GLY A 226 -11.62 -9.11 -13.13
N PHE A 227 -10.67 -8.29 -13.60
CA PHE A 227 -10.91 -6.93 -14.09
C PHE A 227 -11.17 -6.85 -15.61
N GLY A 228 -10.87 -7.91 -16.37
CA GLY A 228 -11.14 -7.99 -17.81
C GLY A 228 -12.64 -8.10 -18.13
N ILE A 229 -13.47 -7.23 -17.60
CA ILE A 229 -14.93 -7.15 -17.75
C ILE A 229 -15.33 -5.81 -18.37
N PHE A 230 -16.46 -5.77 -19.07
CA PHE A 230 -16.92 -4.55 -19.77
C PHE A 230 -16.98 -3.35 -18.83
N ARG A 231 -17.55 -3.51 -17.64
CA ARG A 231 -17.74 -2.43 -16.68
C ARG A 231 -16.43 -1.70 -16.34
N VAL A 232 -15.36 -2.45 -16.01
CA VAL A 232 -14.07 -1.84 -15.63
C VAL A 232 -13.37 -1.23 -16.83
N ALA A 233 -13.40 -1.91 -18.00
CA ALA A 233 -12.85 -1.39 -19.24
C ALA A 233 -13.56 -0.09 -19.66
N TYR A 234 -14.88 -0.05 -19.59
CA TYR A 234 -15.69 1.13 -19.88
C TYR A 234 -15.38 2.28 -18.91
N HIS A 235 -15.17 1.98 -17.63
CA HIS A 235 -14.78 2.98 -16.65
C HIS A 235 -13.40 3.58 -16.96
N CYS A 236 -12.43 2.76 -17.38
CA CYS A 236 -11.13 3.27 -17.86
C CYS A 236 -11.32 4.24 -19.03
N GLU A 237 -12.11 3.85 -20.04
CA GLU A 237 -12.40 4.70 -21.20
C GLU A 237 -13.03 6.05 -20.79
N GLN A 238 -14.00 6.04 -19.88
CA GLN A 238 -14.64 7.26 -19.37
C GLN A 238 -13.69 8.17 -18.56
N ARG A 239 -12.51 7.69 -18.23
CA ARG A 239 -11.45 8.42 -17.50
C ARG A 239 -10.21 8.67 -18.35
N ASP A 240 -10.32 8.49 -19.67
CA ASP A 240 -9.20 8.61 -20.61
C ASP A 240 -7.99 7.79 -20.18
N LYS A 241 -8.23 6.57 -19.63
CA LYS A 241 -7.19 5.65 -19.19
C LYS A 241 -6.99 4.54 -20.21
N GLU A 242 -5.76 4.35 -20.63
CA GLU A 242 -5.37 3.14 -21.34
C GLU A 242 -5.37 1.93 -20.40
N PHE A 243 -5.66 0.75 -20.93
CA PHE A 243 -5.66 -0.46 -20.14
C PHE A 243 -5.20 -1.71 -20.91
N VAL A 244 -4.67 -2.68 -20.16
CA VAL A 244 -4.42 -4.04 -20.62
C VAL A 244 -4.92 -5.01 -19.54
N PHE A 245 -5.95 -5.77 -19.85
CA PHE A 245 -6.53 -6.74 -18.95
C PHE A 245 -6.45 -8.15 -19.52
N ARG A 246 -6.27 -9.14 -18.65
CA ARG A 246 -6.41 -10.53 -19.04
C ARG A 246 -7.88 -10.89 -19.22
N LEU A 247 -8.15 -11.70 -20.24
CA LEU A 247 -9.45 -12.33 -20.43
C LEU A 247 -9.43 -13.80 -19.97
N THR A 248 -10.56 -14.30 -19.48
CA THR A 248 -10.78 -15.74 -19.41
C THR A 248 -10.95 -16.30 -20.81
N ALA A 249 -10.58 -17.56 -21.06
CA ALA A 249 -10.72 -18.20 -22.36
C ALA A 249 -12.18 -18.13 -22.89
N SER A 250 -13.17 -18.34 -22.02
CA SER A 250 -14.59 -18.28 -22.40
C SER A 250 -15.02 -16.86 -22.83
N ARG A 251 -14.54 -15.84 -22.14
CA ARG A 251 -14.83 -14.43 -22.48
C ARG A 251 -14.16 -14.06 -23.80
N PHE A 252 -12.88 -14.42 -23.96
CA PHE A 252 -12.16 -14.22 -25.22
C PHE A 252 -12.90 -14.84 -26.41
N GLN A 253 -13.31 -16.11 -26.33
CA GLN A 253 -14.03 -16.79 -27.41
C GLN A 253 -15.39 -16.13 -27.71
N SER A 254 -16.05 -15.57 -26.70
CA SER A 254 -17.31 -14.85 -26.91
C SER A 254 -17.08 -13.52 -27.65
N LEU A 255 -16.05 -12.77 -27.34
CA LEU A 255 -15.69 -11.51 -27.98
C LEU A 255 -15.19 -11.74 -29.42
N LYS A 256 -14.34 -12.75 -29.62
CA LYS A 256 -13.74 -13.13 -30.89
C LYS A 256 -14.79 -13.37 -32.00
N LYS A 257 -15.97 -13.90 -31.63
CA LYS A 257 -17.08 -14.12 -32.61
C LYS A 257 -17.59 -12.84 -33.24
N LYS A 258 -17.36 -11.69 -32.64
CA LYS A 258 -17.83 -10.37 -33.08
C LYS A 258 -16.67 -9.48 -33.55
N ALA A 259 -15.46 -9.98 -33.53
CA ALA A 259 -14.25 -9.24 -33.81
C ALA A 259 -13.70 -9.52 -35.20
N THR A 260 -13.05 -8.53 -35.81
CA THR A 260 -12.37 -8.64 -37.10
C THR A 260 -10.88 -8.91 -36.87
N LEU A 261 -10.32 -9.93 -37.50
CA LEU A 261 -8.89 -10.24 -37.42
C LEU A 261 -8.10 -9.12 -38.12
N VAL A 262 -7.15 -8.53 -37.39
CA VAL A 262 -6.29 -7.44 -37.91
C VAL A 262 -4.82 -7.86 -38.00
N GLU A 263 -4.39 -8.82 -37.20
CA GLU A 263 -3.02 -9.32 -37.22
C GLU A 263 -3.01 -10.85 -37.00
N ASN A 264 -2.19 -11.54 -37.78
CA ASN A 264 -2.03 -13.00 -37.66
C ASN A 264 -0.57 -13.39 -37.93
N GLU A 265 0.23 -13.37 -36.88
CA GLU A 265 1.62 -13.81 -36.90
C GLU A 265 1.81 -15.13 -36.17
N LYS A 266 2.93 -15.79 -36.39
CA LYS A 266 3.24 -17.05 -35.70
C LYS A 266 3.29 -16.86 -34.19
N GLY A 267 2.32 -17.42 -33.48
CA GLY A 267 2.20 -17.33 -32.03
C GLY A 267 1.44 -16.10 -31.51
N PHE A 268 1.04 -15.17 -32.40
CA PHE A 268 0.34 -13.95 -32.03
C PHE A 268 -0.81 -13.67 -32.97
N ARG A 269 -1.99 -13.40 -32.41
CA ARG A 269 -3.18 -13.00 -33.20
C ARG A 269 -3.89 -11.87 -32.50
N THR A 270 -4.29 -10.86 -33.28
CA THR A 270 -5.00 -9.68 -32.78
C THR A 270 -6.27 -9.48 -33.57
N TRP A 271 -7.36 -9.22 -32.86
CA TRP A 271 -8.66 -8.85 -33.43
C TRP A 271 -9.07 -7.50 -32.87
N HIS A 272 -9.69 -6.71 -33.73
CA HIS A 272 -10.33 -5.45 -33.39
C HIS A 272 -11.85 -5.65 -33.23
N LEU A 273 -12.46 -5.00 -32.24
CA LEU A 273 -13.92 -4.98 -32.08
C LEU A 273 -14.42 -3.75 -31.33
N LEU A 274 -15.67 -3.40 -31.62
CA LEU A 274 -16.45 -2.51 -30.77
C LEU A 274 -17.13 -3.36 -29.69
N TRP A 275 -16.55 -3.32 -28.47
CA TRP A 275 -17.05 -4.08 -27.36
C TRP A 275 -18.30 -3.43 -26.77
N GLN A 276 -19.41 -4.16 -26.76
CA GLN A 276 -20.67 -3.76 -26.16
C GLN A 276 -20.97 -4.63 -24.93
N PRO A 277 -21.66 -4.06 -23.91
CA PRO A 277 -22.03 -4.83 -22.73
C PRO A 277 -23.02 -5.94 -23.11
N SER A 278 -22.80 -7.11 -22.55
CA SER A 278 -23.72 -8.23 -22.67
C SER A 278 -25.03 -7.96 -21.89
N PRO A 279 -26.13 -8.70 -22.15
CA PRO A 279 -27.34 -8.62 -21.32
C PRO A 279 -27.07 -8.87 -19.84
N LYS A 280 -26.08 -9.72 -19.51
CA LYS A 280 -25.66 -9.97 -18.15
C LYS A 280 -24.93 -8.75 -17.54
N ASP A 281 -24.07 -8.09 -18.32
CA ASP A 281 -23.38 -6.86 -17.87
C ASP A 281 -24.39 -5.76 -17.57
N ARG A 282 -25.40 -5.57 -18.43
CA ARG A 282 -26.49 -4.59 -18.25
C ARG A 282 -27.35 -4.90 -17.02
N LYS A 283 -27.67 -6.18 -16.81
CA LYS A 283 -28.42 -6.62 -15.62
C LYS A 283 -27.65 -6.33 -14.32
N SER A 284 -26.34 -6.56 -14.34
CA SER A 284 -25.47 -6.32 -13.18
C SER A 284 -25.12 -4.85 -12.98
N ASN A 285 -25.24 -4.03 -14.01
CA ASN A 285 -24.89 -2.61 -14.04
C ASN A 285 -25.98 -1.79 -14.75
N PRO A 286 -27.12 -1.55 -14.09
CA PRO A 286 -28.27 -0.86 -14.71
C PRO A 286 -28.00 0.58 -15.15
N HIS A 287 -26.90 1.18 -14.64
CA HIS A 287 -26.50 2.56 -14.94
C HIS A 287 -25.68 2.70 -16.23
N LEU A 288 -25.31 1.57 -16.87
CA LEU A 288 -24.60 1.64 -18.14
C LEU A 288 -25.48 2.28 -19.23
N PRO A 289 -25.01 3.29 -19.95
CA PRO A 289 -25.74 3.90 -21.08
C PRO A 289 -26.18 2.83 -22.10
N GLN A 290 -27.30 3.07 -22.77
CA GLN A 290 -27.81 2.11 -23.76
C GLN A 290 -26.86 1.94 -24.96
N ASP A 291 -26.17 2.99 -25.31
CA ASP A 291 -25.19 3.10 -26.41
C ASP A 291 -23.76 2.84 -25.95
N ALA A 292 -23.54 2.45 -24.67
CA ALA A 292 -22.20 2.17 -24.14
C ALA A 292 -21.43 1.20 -25.03
N THR A 293 -20.31 1.65 -25.54
CA THR A 293 -19.43 0.92 -26.46
C THR A 293 -18.00 1.36 -26.22
N ILE A 294 -17.05 0.46 -26.36
CA ILE A 294 -15.61 0.73 -26.31
C ILE A 294 -14.92 0.09 -27.51
N GLU A 295 -14.02 0.82 -28.11
CA GLU A 295 -13.13 0.28 -29.15
C GLU A 295 -11.96 -0.44 -28.50
N VAL A 296 -11.75 -1.71 -28.81
CA VAL A 296 -10.72 -2.52 -28.17
C VAL A 296 -10.08 -3.51 -29.13
N PHE A 297 -8.87 -3.91 -28.79
CA PHE A 297 -8.15 -5.03 -29.38
C PHE A 297 -8.16 -6.21 -28.42
N ILE A 298 -8.41 -7.41 -28.94
CA ILE A 298 -8.24 -8.65 -28.19
C ILE A 298 -7.10 -9.46 -28.78
N HIS A 299 -6.26 -10.01 -27.91
CA HIS A 299 -5.03 -10.68 -28.32
C HIS A 299 -5.01 -12.13 -27.83
N GLU A 300 -4.54 -13.03 -28.68
CA GLU A 300 -4.23 -14.42 -28.37
C GLU A 300 -2.74 -14.61 -28.52
N ILE A 301 -2.07 -14.99 -27.44
CA ILE A 301 -0.62 -15.14 -27.37
C ILE A 301 -0.31 -16.56 -26.96
N GLU A 302 0.42 -17.29 -27.79
CA GLU A 302 0.85 -18.66 -27.53
C GLU A 302 2.03 -18.66 -26.58
N LEU A 303 1.87 -19.25 -25.40
CA LEU A 303 2.96 -19.41 -24.43
C LEU A 303 3.58 -20.80 -24.59
N ALA A 304 4.89 -20.88 -24.59
CA ALA A 304 5.63 -22.13 -24.75
C ALA A 304 5.24 -23.17 -23.67
N GLY A 305 4.60 -24.27 -24.10
CA GLY A 305 4.20 -25.39 -23.22
C GLY A 305 3.03 -25.13 -22.28
N GLU A 306 2.32 -24.00 -22.42
CA GLU A 306 1.20 -23.61 -21.57
C GLU A 306 -0.07 -23.26 -22.36
N LYS A 307 -1.13 -22.93 -21.61
CA LYS A 307 -2.38 -22.41 -22.16
C LYS A 307 -2.14 -21.01 -22.72
N ASN A 308 -2.78 -20.66 -23.84
CA ASN A 308 -2.72 -19.36 -24.44
C ASN A 308 -3.08 -18.24 -23.44
N LEU A 309 -2.36 -17.14 -23.53
CA LEU A 309 -2.67 -15.89 -22.85
C LEU A 309 -3.64 -15.08 -23.71
N TYR A 310 -4.75 -14.65 -23.11
CA TYR A 310 -5.75 -13.81 -23.76
C TYR A 310 -5.79 -12.44 -23.09
N LEU A 311 -5.59 -11.38 -23.88
CA LEU A 311 -5.62 -10.01 -23.40
C LEU A 311 -6.70 -9.20 -24.09
N VAL A 312 -7.13 -8.11 -23.47
CA VAL A 312 -7.92 -7.04 -24.06
C VAL A 312 -7.27 -5.71 -23.71
N SER A 313 -7.18 -4.81 -24.71
CA SER A 313 -6.62 -3.46 -24.54
C SER A 313 -7.36 -2.45 -25.39
N ASN A 314 -7.34 -1.18 -25.00
CA ASN A 314 -7.67 -0.03 -25.85
C ASN A 314 -6.41 0.63 -26.43
N VAL A 315 -5.27 -0.04 -26.36
CA VAL A 315 -3.99 0.41 -26.89
C VAL A 315 -3.68 -0.34 -28.17
N GLU A 316 -3.37 0.37 -29.22
CA GLU A 316 -2.82 -0.20 -30.44
C GLU A 316 -1.33 -0.51 -30.24
N ALA A 317 -1.00 -1.78 -30.01
CA ALA A 317 0.36 -2.26 -29.84
C ALA A 317 0.46 -3.73 -30.27
N ASP A 318 1.66 -4.16 -30.64
CA ASP A 318 1.90 -5.55 -31.01
C ASP A 318 1.63 -6.51 -29.84
N ALA A 319 1.07 -7.67 -30.14
CA ALA A 319 0.64 -8.65 -29.15
C ALA A 319 1.83 -9.20 -28.32
N GLY A 320 3.03 -9.29 -28.91
CA GLY A 320 4.22 -9.75 -28.21
C GLY A 320 4.65 -8.80 -27.10
N SER A 321 4.73 -7.50 -27.43
CA SER A 321 5.05 -6.43 -26.45
C SER A 321 4.01 -6.36 -25.31
N LEU A 322 2.70 -6.51 -25.64
CA LEU A 322 1.64 -6.59 -24.63
C LEU A 322 1.77 -7.84 -23.76
N GLY A 323 2.17 -8.97 -24.35
CA GLY A 323 2.43 -10.20 -23.62
C GLY A 323 3.57 -10.05 -22.61
N GLU A 324 4.71 -9.46 -23.03
CA GLU A 324 5.84 -9.18 -22.16
C GLU A 324 5.47 -8.21 -21.02
N LEU A 325 4.70 -7.16 -21.35
CA LEU A 325 4.17 -6.25 -20.34
C LEU A 325 3.30 -6.99 -19.32
N TYR A 326 2.39 -7.84 -19.81
CA TYR A 326 1.46 -8.55 -18.94
C TYR A 326 2.18 -9.53 -18.00
N LEU A 327 3.27 -10.15 -18.42
CA LEU A 327 4.06 -11.03 -17.54
C LEU A 327 4.60 -10.28 -16.31
N ARG A 328 4.77 -8.97 -16.37
CA ARG A 328 5.15 -8.15 -15.23
C ARG A 328 3.99 -7.87 -14.26
N ARG A 329 2.76 -8.22 -14.58
CA ARG A 329 1.63 -8.12 -13.64
C ARG A 329 1.93 -8.80 -12.29
N TYR A 330 2.70 -9.89 -12.32
CA TYR A 330 3.12 -10.56 -11.08
C TYR A 330 3.95 -9.71 -10.12
N ASP A 331 4.46 -8.57 -10.57
CA ASP A 331 5.22 -7.64 -9.73
C ASP A 331 4.38 -7.15 -8.54
N ILE A 332 3.06 -6.93 -8.72
CA ILE A 332 2.17 -6.48 -7.62
C ILE A 332 2.02 -7.53 -6.51
N GLU A 333 2.10 -8.82 -6.84
CA GLU A 333 2.02 -9.89 -5.82
C GLU A 333 3.20 -9.81 -4.84
N PHE A 334 4.38 -9.39 -5.33
CA PHE A 334 5.53 -9.10 -4.48
C PHE A 334 5.34 -7.81 -3.67
N ASP A 335 4.79 -6.75 -4.26
CA ASP A 335 4.54 -5.49 -3.57
C ASP A 335 3.51 -5.69 -2.45
N ILE A 336 2.40 -6.38 -2.72
CA ILE A 336 1.38 -6.73 -1.72
C ILE A 336 1.97 -7.61 -0.62
N ARG A 337 2.80 -8.60 -0.96
CA ARG A 337 3.49 -9.43 0.04
C ARG A 337 4.42 -8.60 0.90
N ASP A 338 5.21 -7.70 0.29
CA ASP A 338 6.14 -6.85 1.01
C ASP A 338 5.40 -5.86 1.92
N LEU A 339 4.29 -5.29 1.47
CA LEU A 339 3.42 -4.45 2.29
C LEU A 339 2.78 -5.26 3.44
N LYS A 340 2.19 -6.41 3.16
CA LYS A 340 1.42 -7.19 4.15
C LYS A 340 2.32 -7.95 5.12
N VAL A 341 3.28 -8.70 4.59
CA VAL A 341 4.07 -9.67 5.37
C VAL A 341 5.38 -9.05 5.83
N THR A 342 6.15 -8.43 4.91
CA THR A 342 7.45 -7.86 5.26
C THR A 342 7.29 -6.67 6.20
N MET A 343 6.32 -5.76 5.92
CA MET A 343 6.02 -4.59 6.75
C MET A 343 4.96 -4.86 7.84
N ASP A 344 4.54 -6.12 8.02
CA ASP A 344 3.59 -6.56 9.06
C ASP A 344 2.23 -5.81 9.05
N THR A 345 1.77 -5.38 7.85
CA THR A 345 0.48 -4.65 7.73
C THR A 345 -0.73 -5.58 7.93
N GLU A 346 -0.56 -6.90 7.78
CA GLU A 346 -1.63 -7.85 8.07
C GLU A 346 -1.94 -8.01 9.58
N ASN A 347 -1.09 -7.49 10.46
CA ASN A 347 -1.24 -7.54 11.91
C ASN A 347 -1.47 -6.13 12.51
N LEU A 348 -2.49 -5.41 12.03
CA LEU A 348 -2.92 -4.14 12.64
C LEU A 348 -3.43 -4.39 14.05
N ARG A 349 -3.05 -3.52 15.00
CA ARG A 349 -3.31 -3.72 16.44
C ARG A 349 -4.36 -2.81 17.03
N ALA A 350 -4.74 -1.75 16.30
CA ALA A 350 -5.76 -0.82 16.75
C ALA A 350 -7.13 -1.49 16.84
N LYS A 351 -7.94 -1.07 17.81
CA LYS A 351 -9.25 -1.66 18.10
C LYS A 351 -10.43 -0.81 17.63
N LYS A 352 -10.18 0.44 17.22
CA LYS A 352 -11.17 1.39 16.69
C LYS A 352 -10.96 1.57 15.21
N LEU A 353 -12.05 1.73 14.46
CA LEU A 353 -12.04 1.90 13.00
C LEU A 353 -11.09 3.03 12.56
N ASP A 354 -11.29 4.22 13.08
CA ASP A 354 -10.49 5.40 12.78
C ASP A 354 -8.98 5.16 13.00
N THR A 355 -8.62 4.48 14.10
CA THR A 355 -7.20 4.21 14.42
C THR A 355 -6.62 3.08 13.55
N VAL A 356 -7.43 2.08 13.17
CA VAL A 356 -7.04 1.04 12.21
C VAL A 356 -6.71 1.65 10.85
N MET A 357 -7.55 2.58 10.38
CA MET A 357 -7.30 3.28 9.11
C MET A 357 -6.02 4.11 9.16
N LYS A 358 -5.75 4.80 10.28
CA LYS A 358 -4.48 5.52 10.49
C LYS A 358 -3.27 4.58 10.51
N GLU A 359 -3.38 3.41 11.15
CA GLU A 359 -2.33 2.39 11.12
C GLU A 359 -2.06 1.87 9.71
N LEU A 360 -3.11 1.61 8.93
CA LEU A 360 -2.99 1.18 7.53
C LEU A 360 -2.29 2.25 6.68
N LEU A 361 -2.76 3.50 6.77
CA LEU A 361 -2.14 4.62 6.05
C LEU A 361 -0.69 4.85 6.47
N GLY A 362 -0.39 4.76 7.77
CA GLY A 362 0.98 4.80 8.28
C GLY A 362 1.86 3.68 7.72
N SER A 363 1.28 2.49 7.49
CA SER A 363 1.99 1.38 6.85
C SER A 363 2.25 1.64 5.36
N VAL A 364 1.30 2.24 4.65
CA VAL A 364 1.47 2.63 3.24
C VAL A 364 2.57 3.68 3.10
N ILE A 365 2.57 4.69 3.98
CA ILE A 365 3.64 5.70 4.04
C ILE A 365 4.99 5.02 4.27
N ALA A 366 5.10 4.19 5.30
CA ALA A 366 6.33 3.49 5.64
C ALA A 366 6.83 2.61 4.49
N TYR A 367 5.93 1.87 3.83
CA TYR A 367 6.24 1.07 2.66
C TYR A 367 6.82 1.92 1.52
N ASN A 368 6.16 3.03 1.20
CA ASN A 368 6.56 3.92 0.12
C ASN A 368 7.91 4.61 0.39
N LEU A 369 8.22 4.95 1.65
CA LEU A 369 9.54 5.45 2.04
C LEU A 369 10.64 4.42 1.73
N VAL A 370 10.40 3.15 2.05
CA VAL A 370 11.35 2.06 1.71
C VAL A 370 11.44 1.86 0.21
N ALA A 371 10.32 1.95 -0.53
CA ALA A 371 10.31 1.84 -1.98
C ALA A 371 11.10 2.98 -2.64
N GLN A 372 10.97 4.22 -2.13
CA GLN A 372 11.75 5.37 -2.59
C GLN A 372 13.25 5.19 -2.29
N PHE A 373 13.60 4.78 -1.08
CA PHE A 373 14.99 4.48 -0.73
C PHE A 373 15.57 3.38 -1.62
N ARG A 374 14.77 2.33 -1.94
CA ARG A 374 15.15 1.29 -2.89
C ARG A 374 15.37 1.83 -4.30
N ARG A 375 14.53 2.77 -4.76
CA ARG A 375 14.68 3.43 -6.06
C ARG A 375 16.00 4.18 -6.15
N GLN A 376 16.30 5.03 -5.17
CA GLN A 376 17.54 5.81 -5.10
C GLN A 376 18.79 4.89 -5.05
N ALA A 377 18.74 3.83 -4.25
CA ALA A 377 19.80 2.84 -4.18
C ALA A 377 19.99 2.09 -5.52
N ALA A 378 18.91 1.84 -6.25
CA ALA A 378 18.94 1.18 -7.55
C ALA A 378 19.52 2.09 -8.64
N GLU A 379 19.25 3.39 -8.60
CA GLU A 379 19.88 4.40 -9.47
C GLU A 379 21.40 4.39 -9.28
N LEU A 380 21.87 4.42 -8.03
CA LEU A 380 23.28 4.31 -7.68
C LEU A 380 23.91 3.01 -8.19
N ALA A 381 23.19 1.90 -8.08
CA ALA A 381 23.62 0.58 -8.55
C ALA A 381 23.48 0.39 -10.07
N ARG A 382 22.85 1.33 -10.80
CA ARG A 382 22.49 1.24 -12.23
C ARG A 382 21.70 -0.02 -12.56
N VAL A 383 20.72 -0.35 -11.72
CA VAL A 383 19.81 -1.48 -11.90
C VAL A 383 18.36 -1.05 -11.74
N LYS A 384 17.41 -1.86 -12.20
CA LYS A 384 15.99 -1.62 -11.93
C LYS A 384 15.70 -1.79 -10.43
N PRO A 385 14.83 -0.98 -9.79
CA PRO A 385 14.54 -1.05 -8.35
C PRO A 385 14.19 -2.45 -7.85
N ARG A 386 13.42 -3.21 -8.63
CA ARG A 386 13.02 -4.59 -8.29
C ARG A 386 14.16 -5.62 -8.36
N ARG A 387 15.37 -5.22 -8.80
CA ARG A 387 16.59 -6.04 -8.70
C ARG A 387 17.22 -5.99 -7.32
N LEU A 388 16.79 -5.07 -6.46
CA LEU A 388 17.19 -5.00 -5.05
C LEU A 388 16.15 -5.69 -4.16
N SER A 389 16.63 -6.42 -3.14
CA SER A 389 15.78 -7.07 -2.13
C SER A 389 15.06 -6.02 -1.29
N PHE A 390 13.73 -6.02 -1.30
CA PHE A 390 12.95 -5.09 -0.48
C PHE A 390 13.29 -5.24 1.01
N SER A 391 13.27 -6.46 1.55
CA SER A 391 13.60 -6.71 2.96
C SER A 391 15.02 -6.33 3.34
N GLY A 392 16.00 -6.55 2.43
CA GLY A 392 17.39 -6.13 2.66
C GLY A 392 17.57 -4.62 2.65
N VAL A 393 16.86 -3.93 1.75
CA VAL A 393 16.83 -2.46 1.68
C VAL A 393 16.12 -1.88 2.90
N TRP A 394 14.97 -2.43 3.28
CA TRP A 394 14.24 -2.04 4.49
C TRP A 394 15.11 -2.15 5.75
N LEU A 395 15.80 -3.27 5.95
CA LEU A 395 16.71 -3.43 7.08
C LEU A 395 17.83 -2.37 7.08
N THR A 396 18.40 -2.07 5.92
CA THR A 396 19.43 -1.02 5.79
C THR A 396 18.86 0.35 6.14
N PHE A 397 17.63 0.65 5.69
CA PHE A 397 16.95 1.90 6.00
C PHE A 397 16.61 2.04 7.49
N GLN A 398 16.13 0.96 8.13
CA GLN A 398 15.91 0.94 9.58
C GLN A 398 17.19 1.23 10.37
N HIS A 399 18.30 0.59 10.00
CA HIS A 399 19.60 0.86 10.63
C HIS A 399 20.01 2.32 10.49
N HIS A 400 19.87 2.89 9.28
CA HIS A 400 20.16 4.31 9.08
C HIS A 400 19.31 5.19 10.01
N LEU A 401 18.00 4.98 10.08
CA LEU A 401 17.10 5.77 10.93
C LEU A 401 17.45 5.72 12.42
N LEU A 402 17.91 4.56 12.91
CA LEU A 402 18.34 4.41 14.30
C LEU A 402 19.61 5.21 14.64
N TYR A 403 20.53 5.35 13.68
CA TYR A 403 21.79 6.06 13.89
C TYR A 403 21.75 7.54 13.51
N ALA A 404 20.75 7.95 12.73
CA ALA A 404 20.64 9.32 12.22
C ALA A 404 20.01 10.32 13.21
N ALA A 405 19.43 9.83 14.29
CA ALA A 405 18.59 10.61 15.18
C ALA A 405 19.29 11.80 15.87
N ASP A 406 20.57 11.65 16.23
CA ASP A 406 21.35 12.67 16.95
C ASP A 406 22.33 13.43 16.04
N GLN A 407 22.20 13.30 14.71
CA GLN A 407 23.13 13.88 13.75
C GLN A 407 22.75 15.30 13.31
N SER A 408 23.76 16.12 12.94
CA SER A 408 23.51 17.33 12.19
C SER A 408 22.97 17.01 10.80
N PHE A 409 22.39 17.99 10.11
CA PHE A 409 21.88 17.79 8.74
C PHE A 409 22.98 17.29 7.77
N GLU A 410 24.19 17.85 7.87
CA GLU A 410 25.34 17.43 7.05
C GLU A 410 25.75 15.99 7.33
N GLN A 411 25.88 15.62 8.61
CA GLN A 411 26.16 14.24 9.00
C GLN A 411 25.07 13.28 8.57
N TRP A 412 23.80 13.71 8.65
CA TRP A 412 22.67 12.92 8.19
C TRP A 412 22.75 12.64 6.67
N GLN A 413 23.10 13.66 5.86
CA GLN A 413 23.28 13.49 4.42
C GLN A 413 24.39 12.49 4.09
N GLU A 414 25.53 12.58 4.77
CA GLU A 414 26.67 11.65 4.58
C GLU A 414 26.26 10.20 4.95
N THR A 415 25.63 10.01 6.09
CA THR A 415 25.20 8.68 6.54
C THR A 415 24.06 8.13 5.68
N TYR A 416 23.18 8.99 5.14
CA TYR A 416 22.15 8.59 4.18
C TYR A 416 22.79 8.11 2.86
N ALA A 417 23.77 8.82 2.33
CA ALA A 417 24.51 8.41 1.15
C ALA A 417 25.22 7.05 1.36
N ALA A 418 25.87 6.85 2.52
CA ALA A 418 26.47 5.57 2.88
C ALA A 418 25.44 4.44 3.01
N ALA A 419 24.26 4.72 3.55
CA ALA A 419 23.15 3.77 3.62
C ALA A 419 22.62 3.39 2.21
N LEU A 420 22.53 4.35 1.28
CA LEU A 420 22.18 4.08 -0.12
C LEU A 420 23.18 3.15 -0.78
N VAL A 421 24.51 3.37 -0.60
CA VAL A 421 25.54 2.48 -1.10
C VAL A 421 25.40 1.06 -0.52
N SER A 422 25.12 0.95 0.78
CA SER A 422 24.86 -0.35 1.42
C SER A 422 23.61 -1.04 0.86
N ALA A 423 22.54 -0.29 0.63
CA ALA A 423 21.32 -0.80 0.03
C ALA A 423 21.49 -1.22 -1.43
N ALA A 424 22.33 -0.51 -2.20
CA ALA A 424 22.67 -0.82 -3.60
C ALA A 424 23.32 -2.22 -3.75
N ASN A 425 23.97 -2.71 -2.70
CA ASN A 425 24.56 -4.05 -2.66
C ASN A 425 23.56 -5.17 -2.30
N ARG A 426 22.32 -4.84 -1.95
CA ARG A 426 21.25 -5.82 -1.61
C ARG A 426 20.61 -6.42 -2.87
N ARG A 427 21.41 -6.84 -3.84
CA ARG A 427 20.93 -7.39 -5.11
C ARG A 427 20.30 -8.77 -4.93
N LEU A 428 19.17 -8.98 -5.61
CA LEU A 428 18.59 -10.31 -5.72
C LEU A 428 19.47 -11.18 -6.62
N PRO A 429 19.68 -12.47 -6.28
CA PRO A 429 20.47 -13.36 -7.11
C PRO A 429 19.83 -13.52 -8.50
N ASN A 430 20.66 -13.67 -9.52
CA ASN A 430 20.20 -14.10 -10.83
C ASN A 430 19.74 -15.55 -10.72
N ARG A 431 18.45 -15.78 -10.96
CA ARG A 431 17.90 -17.13 -10.99
C ARG A 431 17.82 -17.58 -12.44
N PRO A 432 18.33 -18.77 -12.78
CA PRO A 432 18.09 -19.32 -14.11
C PRO A 432 16.59 -19.50 -14.33
N SER A 433 16.11 -19.15 -15.50
CA SER A 433 14.73 -19.37 -15.94
C SER A 433 14.76 -20.44 -17.05
N PRO A 434 13.85 -21.40 -17.03
CA PRO A 434 12.84 -21.70 -16.03
C PRO A 434 13.40 -22.42 -14.79
N ARG A 435 12.69 -22.38 -13.67
CA ARG A 435 13.05 -23.22 -12.50
C ARG A 435 12.88 -24.68 -12.86
N SER A 436 13.96 -25.44 -12.76
CA SER A 436 13.96 -26.87 -13.08
C SER A 436 13.25 -27.76 -12.07
N SER A 437 12.90 -27.24 -10.89
CA SER A 437 12.28 -28.02 -9.83
C SER A 437 10.84 -27.55 -9.57
N PRO A 438 9.82 -28.37 -9.78
CA PRO A 438 8.47 -28.07 -9.37
C PRO A 438 8.41 -27.91 -7.85
N ARG A 439 7.64 -26.93 -7.38
CA ARG A 439 7.41 -26.75 -5.93
C ARG A 439 6.49 -27.90 -5.47
N MET A 440 6.96 -28.73 -4.57
CA MET A 440 6.08 -29.61 -3.81
C MET A 440 5.27 -28.75 -2.83
N ALA A 441 3.95 -28.90 -2.86
CA ALA A 441 3.10 -28.31 -1.84
C ALA A 441 3.37 -29.02 -0.52
N HIS A 442 3.98 -28.32 0.45
CA HIS A 442 4.03 -28.84 1.80
C HIS A 442 2.61 -28.97 2.34
N PRO A 443 2.27 -30.10 2.98
CA PRO A 443 0.99 -30.19 3.67
C PRO A 443 0.89 -29.02 4.64
N ARG A 444 -0.23 -28.30 4.58
CA ARG A 444 -0.49 -27.20 5.52
C ARG A 444 -0.35 -27.75 6.93
N ARG A 445 0.47 -27.11 7.78
CA ARG A 445 0.47 -27.42 9.21
C ARG A 445 -0.98 -27.38 9.67
N PRO A 446 -1.49 -28.40 10.38
CA PRO A 446 -2.82 -28.36 10.93
C PRO A 446 -2.94 -27.07 11.75
N LYS A 447 -3.87 -26.20 11.35
CA LYS A 447 -4.14 -24.96 12.10
C LYS A 447 -4.53 -25.39 13.50
N THR A 448 -3.66 -25.09 14.48
CA THR A 448 -3.87 -25.26 15.91
C THR A 448 -4.63 -26.53 16.33
N THR A 449 -3.96 -27.40 17.07
CA THR A 449 -4.63 -28.43 17.85
C THR A 449 -5.86 -27.80 18.52
N LYS A 450 -7.05 -28.22 18.09
CA LYS A 450 -8.26 -27.92 18.86
C LYS A 450 -7.98 -28.43 20.26
N PHE A 451 -7.92 -27.55 21.26
CA PHE A 451 -7.93 -27.99 22.65
C PHE A 451 -9.17 -28.86 22.78
N GLN A 452 -9.00 -30.18 23.03
CA GLN A 452 -10.10 -31.01 23.44
C GLN A 452 -10.69 -30.31 24.67
N LYS A 453 -12.01 -30.07 24.63
CA LYS A 453 -12.74 -29.49 25.78
C LYS A 453 -12.30 -30.31 26.98
N SER A 454 -11.68 -29.63 27.95
CA SER A 454 -10.91 -30.22 29.02
C SER A 454 -11.69 -31.36 29.69
N LEU A 455 -11.00 -32.42 30.02
CA LEU A 455 -11.47 -33.53 30.83
C LEU A 455 -12.10 -33.10 32.20
N ARG A 456 -11.99 -31.86 32.60
CA ARG A 456 -12.64 -31.25 33.77
C ARG A 456 -14.18 -31.31 33.75
N LYS A 457 -14.85 -31.47 32.59
CA LYS A 457 -16.31 -31.61 32.54
C LYS A 457 -16.79 -33.06 32.72
N LYS A 458 -15.91 -34.06 32.60
CA LYS A 458 -16.28 -35.48 32.84
C LYS A 458 -16.32 -35.87 34.34
N LYS A 459 -15.66 -35.11 35.23
CA LYS A 459 -15.67 -35.42 36.67
C LYS A 459 -16.88 -34.83 37.44
N LYS A 460 -17.81 -34.16 36.78
CA LYS A 460 -19.00 -33.59 37.43
C LYS A 460 -20.30 -34.36 37.16
N GLN A 461 -20.21 -35.56 36.60
CA GLN A 461 -21.39 -36.40 36.28
C GLN A 461 -21.36 -37.80 36.85
N GLU A 462 -20.54 -38.07 37.86
CA GLU A 462 -20.73 -39.30 38.68
C GLU A 462 -21.54 -38.86 39.92
N PRO A 463 -22.76 -39.41 40.13
CA PRO A 463 -23.47 -39.23 41.39
C PRO A 463 -22.73 -39.96 42.50
N PRO A 464 -22.72 -39.45 43.74
CA PRO A 464 -22.22 -40.21 44.86
C PRO A 464 -23.13 -41.40 45.16
N ASP A 465 -22.53 -42.54 45.48
CA ASP A 465 -23.20 -43.70 46.02
C ASP A 465 -23.89 -43.40 47.36
#